data_02b4180cd2b6f116d23be16af9dc1be9
#
_entry.id   02b4180cd2b6f116d23be16af9dc1be9
#
_cell.length_a   1.000
_cell.length_b   1.000
_cell.length_c   1.000
_cell.angle_alpha   90.00
_cell.angle_beta   90.00
_cell.angle_gamma   90.00
#
_symmetry.space_group_name_H-M   'P 1'
#
loop_
_entity.id
_entity.type
_entity.pdbx_description
1 polymer ?
#
loop_
_entity_poly.entity_id
_entity_poly.type
_entity_poly.pdbx_seq_one_letter_code
_entity_poly.pdbx_strand_id
1 'polypeptide(L)'
;MKHSKKVISISIIITILVGSCYSASKSVGNFLTFIDIPSIIIVLVISYAYSLNKKNKIKEFGNGAVYAGWLGFLIGLVSMSFDFSSNNNIEQFFLVNSVLWLIVFYGYSVKLITKILDN
;
A
#
# COMPACT_ATOMS: atom_id res chain seq x y z
N MET A 1 -27.90 -7.40 -7.91
CA MET A 1 -27.16 -8.67 -8.11
C MET A 1 -25.70 -8.44 -8.34
N LYS A 2 -25.36 -7.71 -9.39
CA LYS A 2 -23.97 -7.37 -9.66
C LYS A 2 -23.33 -6.60 -8.51
N HIS A 3 -24.09 -5.70 -7.92
CA HIS A 3 -23.64 -4.90 -6.79
C HIS A 3 -23.38 -5.77 -5.54
N SER A 4 -24.23 -6.76 -5.30
CA SER A 4 -24.06 -7.68 -4.17
C SER A 4 -22.78 -8.49 -4.30
N LYS A 5 -22.47 -8.94 -5.52
CA LYS A 5 -21.25 -9.71 -5.77
C LYS A 5 -20.00 -8.88 -5.52
N LYS A 6 -20.04 -7.60 -5.90
CA LYS A 6 -18.92 -6.69 -5.63
C LYS A 6 -18.69 -6.52 -4.13
N VAL A 7 -19.75 -6.30 -3.38
CA VAL A 7 -19.66 -6.14 -1.92
C VAL A 7 -19.11 -7.40 -1.28
N ILE A 8 -19.58 -8.57 -1.71
CA ILE A 8 -19.10 -9.84 -1.18
C ILE A 8 -17.62 -10.03 -1.48
N SER A 9 -17.21 -9.76 -2.72
CA SER A 9 -15.81 -9.90 -3.11
C SER A 9 -14.89 -8.99 -2.29
N ILE A 10 -15.27 -7.73 -2.16
CA ILE A 10 -14.48 -6.76 -1.40
C ILE A 10 -14.41 -7.18 0.06
N SER A 11 -15.53 -7.63 0.64
CA SER A 11 -15.56 -8.07 2.03
C SER A 11 -14.61 -9.25 2.26
N ILE A 12 -14.61 -10.22 1.35
CA ILE A 12 -13.74 -11.39 1.45
C ILE A 12 -12.28 -10.95 1.38
N ILE A 13 -11.94 -10.08 0.44
CA ILE A 13 -10.57 -9.62 0.26
C ILE A 13 -10.10 -8.86 1.49
N ILE A 14 -10.90 -7.94 2.00
CA ILE A 14 -10.55 -7.16 3.19
C ILE A 14 -10.36 -8.10 4.39
N THR A 15 -11.25 -9.06 4.56
CA THR A 15 -11.15 -10.01 5.67
C THR A 15 -9.86 -10.81 5.58
N ILE A 16 -9.51 -11.30 4.40
CA ILE A 16 -8.29 -12.08 4.21
C ILE A 16 -7.05 -11.21 4.45
N LEU A 17 -7.04 -9.98 3.92
CA LEU A 17 -5.90 -9.07 4.11
C LEU A 17 -5.71 -8.73 5.59
N VAL A 18 -6.77 -8.36 6.27
CA VAL A 18 -6.68 -8.02 7.70
C VAL A 18 -6.25 -9.23 8.51
N GLY A 19 -6.84 -10.40 8.23
CA GLY A 19 -6.50 -11.63 8.92
C GLY A 19 -5.05 -12.04 8.70
N SER A 20 -4.56 -11.89 7.48
CA SER A 20 -3.17 -12.20 7.15
C SER A 20 -2.21 -11.26 7.87
N CYS A 21 -2.53 -9.96 7.90
CA CYS A 21 -1.72 -8.98 8.62
C CYS A 21 -1.71 -9.27 10.12
N TYR A 22 -2.87 -9.61 10.68
CA TYR A 22 -2.96 -9.95 12.09
C TYR A 22 -2.14 -11.20 12.42
N SER A 23 -2.23 -12.22 11.58
CA SER A 23 -1.47 -13.44 11.76
C SER A 23 0.03 -13.19 11.68
N ALA A 24 0.45 -12.39 10.70
CA ALA A 24 1.85 -12.01 10.54
C ALA A 24 2.35 -11.16 11.70
N SER A 25 1.48 -10.29 12.24
CA SER A 25 1.87 -9.41 13.35
C SER A 25 2.21 -10.15 14.63
N LYS A 26 1.71 -11.37 14.79
CA LYS A 26 2.06 -12.19 15.95
C LYS A 26 3.55 -12.51 15.97
N SER A 27 4.16 -12.64 14.80
CA SER A 27 5.60 -12.90 14.67
C SER A 27 6.43 -11.67 14.99
N VAL A 28 5.92 -10.47 14.68
CA VAL A 28 6.65 -9.21 14.88
C VAL A 28 6.17 -8.45 16.12
N GLY A 29 5.12 -8.94 16.77
CA GLY A 29 4.69 -8.46 18.08
C GLY A 29 3.60 -7.40 18.11
N ASN A 30 3.29 -6.73 17.00
CA ASN A 30 2.30 -5.64 17.00
C ASN A 30 1.62 -5.49 15.67
N PHE A 31 0.28 -5.53 15.67
CA PHE A 31 -0.52 -5.31 14.46
C PHE A 31 -0.26 -3.94 13.84
N LEU A 32 0.03 -2.94 14.67
CA LEU A 32 0.30 -1.58 14.20
C LEU A 32 1.52 -1.49 13.30
N THR A 33 2.36 -2.53 13.28
CA THR A 33 3.51 -2.60 12.37
C THR A 33 3.07 -2.48 10.91
N PHE A 34 1.85 -2.93 10.58
CA PHE A 34 1.33 -2.88 9.22
C PHE A 34 0.59 -1.58 8.91
N ILE A 35 0.52 -0.65 9.87
CA ILE A 35 -0.18 0.61 9.68
C ILE A 35 0.83 1.74 9.70
N ASP A 36 1.04 2.35 8.54
CA ASP A 36 1.94 3.50 8.37
C ASP A 36 1.13 4.64 7.76
N ILE A 37 0.65 5.52 8.61
CA ILE A 37 -0.27 6.59 8.20
C ILE A 37 0.34 7.52 7.15
N PRO A 38 1.60 7.99 7.27
CA PRO A 38 2.19 8.81 6.21
C PRO A 38 2.19 8.15 4.85
N SER A 39 2.50 6.85 4.79
CA SER A 39 2.49 6.11 3.52
C SER A 39 1.10 6.00 2.94
N ILE A 40 0.10 5.77 3.78
CA ILE A 40 -1.30 5.70 3.35
C ILE A 40 -1.72 7.04 2.75
N ILE A 41 -1.38 8.14 3.40
CA ILE A 41 -1.74 9.48 2.92
C ILE A 41 -1.09 9.74 1.57
N ILE A 42 0.19 9.41 1.40
CA ILE A 42 0.90 9.61 0.14
C ILE A 42 0.24 8.83 -0.98
N VAL A 43 -0.09 7.56 -0.74
CA VAL A 43 -0.73 6.72 -1.74
C VAL A 43 -2.08 7.31 -2.14
N LEU A 44 -2.89 7.73 -1.18
CA LEU A 44 -4.22 8.27 -1.47
C LEU A 44 -4.15 9.60 -2.22
N VAL A 45 -3.26 10.50 -1.83
CA VAL A 45 -3.12 11.80 -2.47
C VAL A 45 -2.66 11.64 -3.92
N ILE A 46 -1.65 10.82 -4.16
CA ILE A 46 -1.14 10.60 -5.52
C ILE A 46 -2.19 9.90 -6.38
N SER A 47 -2.91 8.94 -5.80
CA SER A 47 -4.00 8.25 -6.50
C SER A 47 -5.08 9.24 -6.96
N TYR A 48 -5.47 10.14 -6.07
CA TYR A 48 -6.47 11.15 -6.38
C TYR A 48 -5.98 12.08 -7.50
N ALA A 49 -4.74 12.57 -7.37
CA ALA A 49 -4.17 13.47 -8.37
C ALA A 49 -4.07 12.80 -9.73
N TYR A 50 -3.67 11.52 -9.77
CA TYR A 50 -3.54 10.77 -11.01
C TYR A 50 -4.90 10.62 -11.70
N SER A 51 -5.96 10.42 -10.92
CA SER A 51 -7.29 10.14 -11.47
C SER A 51 -8.04 11.39 -11.94
N LEU A 52 -7.55 12.59 -11.60
CA LEU A 52 -8.30 13.84 -11.87
C LEU A 52 -8.65 14.04 -13.34
N ASN A 53 -7.71 13.75 -14.24
CA ASN A 53 -7.89 13.99 -15.65
C ASN A 53 -8.38 12.76 -16.44
N LYS A 54 -8.78 11.73 -15.73
CA LYS A 54 -9.16 10.47 -16.39
C LYS A 54 -10.67 10.31 -16.43
N LYS A 55 -11.15 9.62 -17.46
CA LYS A 55 -12.58 9.36 -17.62
C LYS A 55 -13.09 8.37 -16.59
N ASN A 56 -12.39 7.26 -16.41
CA ASN A 56 -12.76 6.25 -15.42
C ASN A 56 -11.95 6.48 -14.15
N LYS A 57 -12.50 7.28 -13.25
CA LYS A 57 -11.79 7.70 -12.04
C LYS A 57 -11.50 6.56 -11.09
N ILE A 58 -12.42 5.61 -10.98
CA ILE A 58 -12.24 4.48 -10.05
C ILE A 58 -11.06 3.63 -10.50
N LYS A 59 -11.03 3.23 -11.77
CA LYS A 59 -9.95 2.42 -12.31
C LYS A 59 -8.60 3.14 -12.21
N GLU A 60 -8.59 4.41 -12.57
CA GLU A 60 -7.35 5.18 -12.59
C GLU A 60 -6.87 5.54 -11.19
N PHE A 61 -7.77 5.65 -10.22
CA PHE A 61 -7.39 5.80 -8.83
C PHE A 61 -6.54 4.60 -8.38
N GLY A 62 -6.97 3.39 -8.74
CA GLY A 62 -6.22 2.17 -8.41
C GLY A 62 -4.87 2.13 -9.11
N ASN A 63 -4.82 2.52 -10.40
CA ASN A 63 -3.55 2.56 -11.12
C ASN A 63 -2.59 3.56 -10.51
N GLY A 64 -3.11 4.73 -10.11
CA GLY A 64 -2.33 5.74 -9.42
C GLY A 64 -1.78 5.25 -8.10
N ALA A 65 -2.56 4.44 -7.38
CA ALA A 65 -2.11 3.88 -6.11
C ALA A 65 -0.90 2.96 -6.28
N VAL A 66 -0.89 2.16 -7.36
CA VAL A 66 0.27 1.29 -7.65
C VAL A 66 1.48 2.11 -8.00
N TYR A 67 1.31 3.14 -8.84
CA TYR A 67 2.43 4.03 -9.18
C TYR A 67 2.98 4.73 -7.95
N ALA A 68 2.09 5.20 -7.07
CA ALA A 68 2.50 5.85 -5.82
C ALA A 68 3.31 4.89 -4.96
N GLY A 69 2.85 3.64 -4.87
CA GLY A 69 3.54 2.62 -4.09
C GLY A 69 4.96 2.40 -4.58
N TRP A 70 5.12 2.20 -5.88
CA TRP A 70 6.45 1.94 -6.45
C TRP A 70 7.36 3.16 -6.38
N LEU A 71 6.82 4.36 -6.68
CA LEU A 71 7.62 5.58 -6.60
C LEU A 71 8.07 5.86 -5.17
N GLY A 72 7.16 5.70 -4.21
CA GLY A 72 7.50 5.86 -2.80
C GLY A 72 8.55 4.86 -2.36
N PHE A 73 8.43 3.62 -2.83
CA PHE A 73 9.43 2.59 -2.55
C PHE A 73 10.80 2.98 -3.07
N LEU A 74 10.86 3.45 -4.31
CA LEU A 74 12.14 3.83 -4.92
C LEU A 74 12.77 5.03 -4.22
N ILE A 75 11.98 6.05 -3.90
CA ILE A 75 12.47 7.23 -3.19
C ILE A 75 13.04 6.83 -1.83
N GLY A 76 12.29 6.01 -1.10
CA GLY A 76 12.72 5.53 0.22
C GLY A 76 13.95 4.65 0.13
N LEU A 77 14.04 3.83 -0.92
CA LEU A 77 15.20 2.95 -1.11
C LEU A 77 16.48 3.77 -1.33
N VAL A 78 16.39 4.84 -2.11
CA VAL A 78 17.53 5.73 -2.33
C VAL A 78 17.96 6.39 -1.03
N SER A 79 16.98 6.94 -0.28
CA SER A 79 17.27 7.59 1.01
C SER A 79 17.90 6.61 2.00
N MET A 80 17.34 5.41 2.07
CA MET A 80 17.83 4.37 2.97
C MET A 80 19.26 3.97 2.64
N SER A 81 19.57 3.88 1.36
CA SER A 81 20.92 3.51 0.93
C SER A 81 21.95 4.56 1.33
N PHE A 82 21.60 5.85 1.20
CA PHE A 82 22.48 6.92 1.64
C PHE A 82 22.68 6.89 3.16
N ASP A 83 21.61 6.68 3.92
CA ASP A 83 21.71 6.58 5.37
C ASP A 83 22.58 5.42 5.80
N PHE A 84 22.43 4.27 5.17
CA PHE A 84 23.24 3.09 5.50
C PHE A 84 24.71 3.34 5.20
N SER A 85 24.99 3.99 4.06
CA SER A 85 26.34 4.34 3.68
C SER A 85 27.01 5.24 4.71
N SER A 86 26.23 6.13 5.35
CA SER A 86 26.77 7.06 6.36
C SER A 86 26.92 6.42 7.74
N ASN A 87 25.91 5.63 8.16
CA ASN A 87 25.79 5.18 9.55
C ASN A 87 26.08 3.69 9.75
N ASN A 88 26.01 2.87 8.71
CA ASN A 88 26.22 1.42 8.78
C ASN A 88 25.32 0.73 9.81
N ASN A 89 24.11 1.25 10.02
CA ASN A 89 23.18 0.69 10.99
C ASN A 89 22.27 -0.31 10.28
N ILE A 90 22.60 -1.60 10.39
CA ILE A 90 21.86 -2.68 9.72
C ILE A 90 20.43 -2.81 10.25
N GLU A 91 20.23 -2.66 11.56
CA GLU A 91 18.90 -2.77 12.14
C GLU A 91 17.95 -1.71 11.57
N GLN A 92 18.41 -0.47 11.53
CA GLN A 92 17.63 0.62 10.97
C GLN A 92 17.38 0.40 9.48
N PHE A 93 18.36 -0.11 8.75
CA PHE A 93 18.24 -0.42 7.34
C PHE A 93 17.09 -1.39 7.09
N PHE A 94 17.03 -2.48 7.86
CA PHE A 94 15.97 -3.47 7.68
C PHE A 94 14.61 -2.97 8.13
N LEU A 95 14.55 -2.13 9.18
CA LEU A 95 13.29 -1.53 9.62
C LEU A 95 12.69 -0.65 8.53
N VAL A 96 13.51 0.23 7.95
CA VAL A 96 13.06 1.13 6.89
C VAL A 96 12.65 0.33 5.65
N ASN A 97 13.40 -0.73 5.34
CA ASN A 97 13.07 -1.61 4.22
C ASN A 97 11.67 -2.20 4.38
N SER A 98 11.32 -2.61 5.59
CA SER A 98 9.99 -3.15 5.88
C SER A 98 8.88 -2.12 5.61
N VAL A 99 9.11 -0.88 6.04
CA VAL A 99 8.15 0.21 5.81
C VAL A 99 7.99 0.50 4.32
N LEU A 100 9.07 0.43 3.56
CA LEU A 100 9.00 0.65 2.10
C LEU A 100 8.12 -0.38 1.41
N TRP A 101 8.21 -1.63 1.82
CA TRP A 101 7.36 -2.66 1.24
C TRP A 101 5.88 -2.45 1.60
N LEU A 102 5.59 -1.81 2.73
CA LEU A 102 4.22 -1.48 3.11
C LEU A 102 3.56 -0.53 2.11
N ILE A 103 4.31 0.46 1.61
CA ILE A 103 3.71 1.41 0.67
C ILE A 103 3.32 0.72 -0.64
N VAL A 104 4.12 -0.25 -1.08
CA VAL A 104 3.77 -1.08 -2.25
C VAL A 104 2.53 -1.92 -1.95
N PHE A 105 2.47 -2.50 -0.76
CA PHE A 105 1.32 -3.29 -0.31
C PHE A 105 0.04 -2.47 -0.34
N TYR A 106 0.08 -1.24 0.18
CA TYR A 106 -1.09 -0.36 0.16
C TYR A 106 -1.53 -0.04 -1.26
N GLY A 107 -0.57 0.23 -2.14
CA GLY A 107 -0.87 0.53 -3.54
C GLY A 107 -1.64 -0.59 -4.22
N TYR A 108 -1.15 -1.82 -4.09
CA TYR A 108 -1.80 -2.96 -4.71
C TYR A 108 -3.13 -3.30 -4.05
N SER A 109 -3.25 -3.08 -2.74
CA SER A 109 -4.52 -3.30 -2.05
C SER A 109 -5.60 -2.36 -2.58
N VAL A 110 -5.26 -1.09 -2.76
CA VAL A 110 -6.19 -0.11 -3.31
C VAL A 110 -6.55 -0.48 -4.75
N LYS A 111 -5.57 -0.87 -5.55
CA LYS A 111 -5.83 -1.27 -6.94
C LYS A 111 -6.78 -2.45 -7.03
N LEU A 112 -6.59 -3.45 -6.18
CA LEU A 112 -7.44 -4.64 -6.18
C LEU A 112 -8.88 -4.26 -5.88
N ILE A 113 -9.09 -3.42 -4.87
CA ILE A 113 -10.43 -2.98 -4.48
C ILE A 113 -11.07 -2.15 -5.59
N THR A 114 -10.33 -1.20 -6.17
CA THR A 114 -10.89 -0.35 -7.23
C THR A 114 -11.18 -1.15 -8.48
N LYS A 115 -10.40 -2.16 -8.77
CA LYS A 115 -10.64 -3.02 -9.93
C LYS A 115 -11.96 -3.77 -9.78
N ILE A 116 -12.28 -4.21 -8.58
CA ILE A 116 -13.56 -4.87 -8.31
C ILE A 116 -14.70 -3.87 -8.43
N LEU A 117 -14.52 -2.66 -7.86
CA LEU A 117 -15.55 -1.63 -7.93
C LEU A 117 -15.84 -1.18 -9.36
N ASP A 118 -14.82 -1.18 -10.20
CA ASP A 118 -14.93 -0.72 -11.58
C ASP A 118 -15.69 -1.71 -12.46
N ASN A 119 -15.67 -2.99 -12.12
CA ASN A 119 -16.41 -4.00 -12.90
C ASN A 119 -17.93 -3.85 -12.75
#